data_d546cf4dcd87f85fa50ca5ce074613f5
#
_entry.id   d546cf4dcd87f85fa50ca5ce074613f5
#
_cell.length_a   1.000
_cell.length_b   1.000
_cell.length_c   1.000
_cell.angle_alpha   90.00
_cell.angle_beta   90.00
_cell.angle_gamma   90.00
#
_symmetry.space_group_name_H-M   'P 1'
#
loop_
_entity.id
_entity.type
_entity.pdbx_description
1 polymer ?
#
loop_
_entity_poly.entity_id
_entity_poly.type
_entity_poly.pdbx_seq_one_letter_code
_entity_poly.pdbx_strand_id
1 'polypeptide(L)'
;MSITLDAVSVRRGRRSVLHEVSLEFQPGEIVALLGPNGAGKSTLLSAIAGDLPVSGGQIVMNGIPLPTLSISQQAAMRAVMRQSFSLPFAFTVGDVIEMGVLSPTTYPHIVQKVLDLADLSDFADRPVTQLSGGEKQRTSLARALAQVLSSPNEHDPKFLLLDEPTASLDLKHQRAVVEISRQVAQENIGVIAVLHDLNLAAAFADRVVVMADGRIEGVGSVNEVVREPLLRSVYDTPLTVFHKNGVPIVLLDAASP
;
A
#
# COMPACT_ATOMS: atom_id res chain seq x y z
N MET A 1 6.97 -17.06 -6.80
CA MET A 1 7.53 -15.73 -7.15
C MET A 1 6.96 -14.72 -6.17
N SER A 2 7.80 -13.89 -5.54
CA SER A 2 7.44 -13.06 -4.36
C SER A 2 8.29 -11.79 -4.35
N ILE A 3 8.02 -10.88 -3.42
CA ILE A 3 8.99 -9.85 -3.00
C ILE A 3 9.65 -10.34 -1.72
N THR A 4 10.97 -10.51 -1.73
CA THR A 4 11.74 -10.95 -0.56
C THR A 4 12.70 -9.84 -0.13
N LEU A 5 12.68 -9.53 1.15
CA LEU A 5 13.62 -8.63 1.83
C LEU A 5 14.52 -9.48 2.71
N ASP A 6 15.83 -9.32 2.57
CA ASP A 6 16.83 -10.03 3.37
C ASP A 6 17.74 -9.01 4.07
N ALA A 7 17.59 -8.91 5.40
CA ALA A 7 18.31 -7.98 6.29
C ALA A 7 18.38 -6.53 5.78
N VAL A 8 17.28 -6.03 5.21
CA VAL A 8 17.22 -4.70 4.56
C VAL A 8 17.40 -3.58 5.58
N SER A 9 18.38 -2.74 5.33
CA SER A 9 18.63 -1.52 6.09
C SER A 9 18.59 -0.30 5.15
N VAL A 10 18.02 0.80 5.62
CA VAL A 10 17.92 2.07 4.86
C VAL A 10 18.39 3.24 5.70
N ARG A 11 19.19 4.12 5.11
CA ARG A 11 19.66 5.37 5.73
C ARG A 11 19.13 6.58 4.95
N ARG A 12 18.68 7.59 5.67
CA ARG A 12 18.38 8.92 5.13
C ARG A 12 19.38 9.92 5.71
N GLY A 13 20.35 10.30 4.91
CA GLY A 13 21.49 11.09 5.37
C GLY A 13 22.28 10.32 6.44
N ARG A 14 22.40 10.91 7.65
CA ARG A 14 23.13 10.28 8.77
C ARG A 14 22.23 9.37 9.63
N ARG A 15 20.90 9.43 9.47
CA ARG A 15 19.95 8.67 10.28
C ARG A 15 19.67 7.31 9.63
N SER A 16 19.83 6.24 10.38
CA SER A 16 19.30 4.93 10.02
C SER A 16 17.80 4.90 10.28
N VAL A 17 17.00 4.45 9.32
CA VAL A 17 15.53 4.45 9.38
C VAL A 17 14.98 3.03 9.37
N LEU A 18 15.63 2.09 8.68
CA LEU A 18 15.30 0.67 8.72
C LEU A 18 16.52 -0.11 9.17
N HIS A 19 16.29 -1.14 9.98
CA HIS A 19 17.31 -1.95 10.64
C HIS A 19 17.08 -3.43 10.39
N GLU A 20 17.80 -4.02 9.42
CA GLU A 20 17.84 -5.46 9.14
C GLU A 20 16.45 -6.10 8.98
N VAL A 21 15.58 -5.43 8.23
CA VAL A 21 14.21 -5.89 7.98
C VAL A 21 14.23 -7.08 7.02
N SER A 22 13.71 -8.23 7.48
CA SER A 22 13.53 -9.42 6.65
C SER A 22 12.05 -9.79 6.58
N LEU A 23 11.49 -9.84 5.37
CA LEU A 23 10.08 -10.10 5.07
C LEU A 23 9.95 -10.77 3.71
N GLU A 24 8.86 -11.49 3.53
CA GLU A 24 8.44 -11.98 2.23
C GLU A 24 6.97 -11.60 1.99
N PHE A 25 6.65 -11.15 0.77
CA PHE A 25 5.30 -10.82 0.33
C PHE A 25 4.92 -11.72 -0.84
N GLN A 26 3.74 -12.33 -0.75
CA GLN A 26 3.23 -13.24 -1.76
C GLN A 26 2.25 -12.53 -2.70
N PRO A 27 2.19 -12.94 -3.99
CA PRO A 27 1.10 -12.50 -4.87
C PRO A 27 -0.25 -13.02 -4.35
N GLY A 28 -1.31 -12.23 -4.58
CA GLY A 28 -2.65 -12.58 -4.11
C GLY A 28 -2.90 -12.39 -2.62
N GLU A 29 -1.89 -11.96 -1.85
CA GLU A 29 -1.99 -11.66 -0.42
C GLU A 29 -2.17 -10.15 -0.18
N ILE A 30 -2.99 -9.79 0.80
CA ILE A 30 -3.13 -8.42 1.29
C ILE A 30 -2.39 -8.28 2.61
N VAL A 31 -1.33 -7.48 2.61
CA VAL A 31 -0.51 -7.22 3.80
C VAL A 31 -0.67 -5.78 4.27
N ALA A 32 -1.08 -5.58 5.53
CA ALA A 32 -1.11 -4.27 6.16
C ALA A 32 0.19 -4.00 6.94
N LEU A 33 0.84 -2.87 6.65
CA LEU A 33 1.96 -2.34 7.42
C LEU A 33 1.42 -1.37 8.46
N LEU A 34 1.58 -1.71 9.74
CA LEU A 34 1.11 -0.95 10.90
C LEU A 34 2.29 -0.45 11.74
N GLY A 35 2.03 0.50 12.62
CA GLY A 35 2.99 1.06 13.58
C GLY A 35 2.84 2.57 13.72
N PRO A 36 3.45 3.18 14.73
CA PRO A 36 3.37 4.61 14.99
C PRO A 36 4.00 5.45 13.87
N ASN A 37 3.78 6.76 13.94
CA ASN A 37 4.44 7.69 13.04
C ASN A 37 5.96 7.64 13.24
N GLY A 38 6.70 7.60 12.13
CA GLY A 38 8.16 7.47 12.18
C GLY A 38 8.69 6.03 12.32
N ALA A 39 7.83 5.01 12.41
CA ALA A 39 8.24 3.60 12.50
C ALA A 39 8.98 3.06 11.26
N GLY A 40 8.98 3.79 10.14
CA GLY A 40 9.68 3.38 8.93
C GLY A 40 8.79 2.77 7.84
N LYS A 41 7.47 2.70 8.01
CA LYS A 41 6.51 2.06 7.08
C LYS A 41 6.62 2.59 5.64
N SER A 42 6.46 3.90 5.43
CA SER A 42 6.58 4.51 4.09
C SER A 42 8.00 4.44 3.53
N THR A 43 9.02 4.36 4.41
CA THR A 43 10.41 4.12 3.99
C THR A 43 10.58 2.69 3.48
N LEU A 44 10.00 1.71 4.17
CA LEU A 44 9.98 0.32 3.73
C LEU A 44 9.25 0.18 2.39
N LEU A 45 8.05 0.78 2.28
CA LEU A 45 7.29 0.79 1.03
C LEU A 45 8.08 1.43 -0.13
N SER A 46 8.76 2.57 0.12
CA SER A 46 9.60 3.24 -0.86
C SER A 46 10.85 2.43 -1.26
N ALA A 47 11.42 1.66 -0.33
CA ALA A 47 12.53 0.75 -0.65
C ALA A 47 12.06 -0.42 -1.53
N ILE A 48 10.91 -1.03 -1.22
CA ILE A 48 10.26 -2.06 -2.05
C ILE A 48 9.90 -1.50 -3.43
N ALA A 49 9.46 -0.25 -3.49
CA ALA A 49 9.17 0.44 -4.74
C ALA A 49 10.41 0.70 -5.61
N GLY A 50 11.61 0.59 -5.07
CA GLY A 50 12.86 0.95 -5.77
C GLY A 50 13.14 2.45 -5.78
N ASP A 51 12.38 3.26 -5.03
CA ASP A 51 12.55 4.72 -4.95
C ASP A 51 13.70 5.11 -4.01
N LEU A 52 14.03 4.22 -3.06
CA LEU A 52 15.11 4.42 -2.10
C LEU A 52 16.10 3.25 -2.17
N PRO A 53 17.40 3.55 -2.33
CA PRO A 53 18.42 2.52 -2.27
C PRO A 53 18.54 1.96 -0.86
N VAL A 54 18.79 0.66 -0.76
CA VAL A 54 19.13 0.01 0.51
C VAL A 54 20.59 0.29 0.87
N SER A 55 20.88 0.47 2.15
CA SER A 55 22.25 0.67 2.67
C SER A 55 22.88 -0.63 3.20
N GLY A 56 22.10 -1.69 3.32
CA GLY A 56 22.50 -3.05 3.70
C GLY A 56 21.39 -4.03 3.36
N GLY A 57 21.75 -5.31 3.22
CA GLY A 57 20.83 -6.35 2.79
C GLY A 57 20.44 -6.24 1.31
N GLN A 58 19.38 -6.91 0.91
CA GLN A 58 18.92 -6.92 -0.47
C GLN A 58 17.38 -7.05 -0.56
N ILE A 59 16.84 -6.54 -1.67
CA ILE A 59 15.43 -6.76 -2.07
C ILE A 59 15.44 -7.52 -3.39
N VAL A 60 14.70 -8.62 -3.43
CA VAL A 60 14.53 -9.47 -4.60
C VAL A 60 13.06 -9.46 -5.00
N MET A 61 12.77 -9.18 -6.26
CA MET A 61 11.42 -9.19 -6.81
C MET A 61 11.33 -10.27 -7.89
N ASN A 62 10.46 -11.25 -7.69
CA ASN A 62 10.28 -12.39 -8.59
C ASN A 62 11.60 -13.13 -8.91
N GLY A 63 12.50 -13.26 -7.92
CA GLY A 63 13.79 -13.93 -8.07
C GLY A 63 14.91 -13.06 -8.66
N ILE A 64 14.63 -11.79 -8.99
CA ILE A 64 15.61 -10.86 -9.58
C ILE A 64 15.94 -9.76 -8.56
N PRO A 65 17.23 -9.48 -8.28
CA PRO A 65 17.60 -8.38 -7.39
C PRO A 65 17.07 -7.04 -7.90
N LEU A 66 16.34 -6.30 -7.07
CA LEU A 66 15.64 -5.07 -7.44
C LEU A 66 16.55 -4.03 -8.14
N PRO A 67 17.82 -3.79 -7.73
CA PRO A 67 18.69 -2.81 -8.39
C PRO A 67 19.10 -3.21 -9.82
N THR A 68 18.94 -4.47 -10.21
CA THR A 68 19.28 -4.95 -11.56
C THR A 68 18.14 -4.82 -12.55
N LEU A 69 16.92 -4.59 -12.06
CA LEU A 69 15.74 -4.37 -12.88
C LEU A 69 15.74 -2.97 -13.49
N SER A 70 15.50 -2.86 -14.79
CA SER A 70 15.23 -1.58 -15.43
C SER A 70 13.94 -0.94 -14.88
N ILE A 71 13.79 0.38 -15.06
CA ILE A 71 12.57 1.11 -14.64
C ILE A 71 11.32 0.50 -15.27
N SER A 72 11.38 0.12 -16.55
CA SER A 72 10.25 -0.52 -17.26
C SER A 72 9.89 -1.89 -16.67
N GLN A 73 10.89 -2.70 -16.32
CA GLN A 73 10.66 -4.01 -15.66
C GLN A 73 10.05 -3.81 -14.28
N GLN A 74 10.56 -2.88 -13.49
CA GLN A 74 9.97 -2.54 -12.19
C GLN A 74 8.52 -2.06 -12.34
N ALA A 75 8.25 -1.17 -13.30
CA ALA A 75 6.90 -0.66 -13.55
C ALA A 75 5.92 -1.77 -13.96
N ALA A 76 6.37 -2.79 -14.69
CA ALA A 76 5.56 -3.94 -15.06
C ALA A 76 5.26 -4.88 -13.87
N MET A 77 6.14 -4.94 -12.86
CA MET A 77 6.01 -5.84 -11.71
C MET A 77 5.30 -5.19 -10.53
N ARG A 78 5.30 -3.86 -10.42
CA ARG A 78 4.65 -3.15 -9.31
C ARG A 78 4.09 -1.81 -9.70
N ALA A 79 2.98 -1.42 -9.07
CA ALA A 79 2.43 -0.08 -9.11
C ALA A 79 2.44 0.54 -7.71
N VAL A 80 2.56 1.87 -7.64
CA VAL A 80 2.67 2.60 -6.37
C VAL A 80 1.65 3.72 -6.31
N MET A 81 0.81 3.70 -5.29
CA MET A 81 0.02 4.84 -4.85
C MET A 81 0.77 5.55 -3.71
N ARG A 82 1.18 6.80 -3.92
CA ARG A 82 1.88 7.61 -2.92
C ARG A 82 0.91 8.40 -2.07
N GLN A 83 1.28 8.67 -0.83
CA GLN A 83 0.49 9.47 0.12
C GLN A 83 0.12 10.84 -0.41
N SER A 84 1.04 11.52 -1.12
CA SER A 84 0.77 12.83 -1.72
C SER A 84 0.78 12.74 -3.23
N PHE A 85 -0.28 13.26 -3.84
CA PHE A 85 -0.42 13.40 -5.27
C PHE A 85 -0.59 14.89 -5.61
N SER A 86 0.40 15.46 -6.29
CA SER A 86 0.36 16.84 -6.76
C SER A 86 0.93 16.90 -8.17
N LEU A 87 0.14 17.41 -9.10
CA LEU A 87 0.60 17.71 -10.46
C LEU A 87 0.55 19.23 -10.66
N PRO A 88 1.62 19.84 -11.20
CA PRO A 88 1.71 21.29 -11.38
C PRO A 88 0.86 21.82 -12.56
N PHE A 89 0.26 20.91 -13.35
CA PHE A 89 -0.52 21.24 -14.54
C PHE A 89 -1.97 20.78 -14.39
N ALA A 90 -2.88 21.39 -15.19
CA ALA A 90 -4.32 21.11 -15.15
C ALA A 90 -4.69 19.86 -15.99
N PHE A 91 -4.03 18.72 -15.72
CA PHE A 91 -4.44 17.43 -16.28
C PHE A 91 -5.83 17.06 -15.79
N THR A 92 -6.61 16.40 -16.62
CA THR A 92 -7.89 15.81 -16.22
C THR A 92 -7.65 14.53 -15.42
N VAL A 93 -8.68 14.04 -14.74
CA VAL A 93 -8.67 12.74 -14.06
C VAL A 93 -8.34 11.63 -15.07
N GLY A 94 -8.96 11.66 -16.25
CA GLY A 94 -8.68 10.72 -17.34
C GLY A 94 -7.20 10.72 -17.73
N ASP A 95 -6.63 11.92 -18.02
CA ASP A 95 -5.19 12.03 -18.38
C ASP A 95 -4.27 11.40 -17.33
N VAL A 96 -4.59 11.62 -16.05
CA VAL A 96 -3.78 11.07 -14.94
C VAL A 96 -3.86 9.54 -14.88
N ILE A 97 -5.04 8.98 -15.08
CA ILE A 97 -5.21 7.52 -15.11
C ILE A 97 -4.48 6.93 -16.31
N GLU A 98 -4.56 7.60 -17.47
CA GLU A 98 -3.85 7.21 -18.69
C GLU A 98 -2.33 7.14 -18.50
N MET A 99 -1.73 8.05 -17.72
CA MET A 99 -0.30 8.00 -17.37
C MET A 99 0.09 6.72 -16.63
N GLY A 100 -0.87 5.99 -16.06
CA GLY A 100 -0.65 4.69 -15.43
C GLY A 100 -0.61 3.52 -16.43
N VAL A 101 -1.21 3.66 -17.60
CA VAL A 101 -1.34 2.55 -18.56
C VAL A 101 -0.01 2.20 -19.21
N LEU A 102 0.41 0.95 -19.08
CA LEU A 102 1.69 0.46 -19.64
C LEU A 102 1.55 -0.14 -21.05
N SER A 103 0.36 -0.62 -21.42
CA SER A 103 0.11 -1.27 -22.71
C SER A 103 -0.91 -0.51 -23.54
N PRO A 104 -0.54 0.01 -24.73
CA PRO A 104 -1.48 0.71 -25.62
C PRO A 104 -2.68 -0.13 -26.07
N THR A 105 -2.52 -1.45 -26.13
CA THR A 105 -3.59 -2.36 -26.61
C THR A 105 -4.74 -2.51 -25.62
N THR A 106 -4.49 -2.29 -24.33
CA THR A 106 -5.49 -2.42 -23.25
C THR A 106 -6.12 -1.07 -22.86
N TYR A 107 -5.65 0.01 -23.45
CA TYR A 107 -5.87 1.38 -23.07
C TYR A 107 -7.33 1.80 -22.81
N PRO A 108 -8.27 1.74 -23.75
CA PRO A 108 -9.60 2.31 -23.49
C PRO A 108 -10.38 1.56 -22.41
N HIS A 109 -10.25 0.23 -22.40
CA HIS A 109 -10.98 -0.63 -21.46
C HIS A 109 -10.47 -0.49 -20.03
N ILE A 110 -9.15 -0.33 -19.83
CA ILE A 110 -8.57 -0.18 -18.50
C ILE A 110 -8.92 1.17 -17.87
N VAL A 111 -8.84 2.26 -18.65
CA VAL A 111 -9.18 3.59 -18.14
C VAL A 111 -10.63 3.61 -17.65
N GLN A 112 -11.58 3.13 -18.45
CA GLN A 112 -12.98 3.08 -18.03
C GLN A 112 -13.18 2.15 -16.82
N LYS A 113 -12.58 0.95 -16.83
CA LYS A 113 -12.66 0.01 -15.69
C LYS A 113 -12.21 0.65 -14.39
N VAL A 114 -11.10 1.38 -14.38
CA VAL A 114 -10.57 1.98 -13.13
C VAL A 114 -11.31 3.25 -12.74
N LEU A 115 -11.87 4.01 -13.69
CA LEU A 115 -12.79 5.13 -13.40
C LEU A 115 -14.03 4.63 -12.64
N ASP A 116 -14.64 3.53 -13.11
CA ASP A 116 -15.82 2.93 -12.48
C ASP A 116 -15.46 2.35 -11.09
N LEU A 117 -14.35 1.62 -10.98
CA LEU A 117 -13.90 1.06 -9.70
C LEU A 117 -13.62 2.14 -8.64
N ALA A 118 -13.08 3.28 -9.05
CA ALA A 118 -12.72 4.37 -8.13
C ALA A 118 -13.88 5.37 -7.90
N ASP A 119 -15.07 5.14 -8.47
CA ASP A 119 -16.22 6.07 -8.42
C ASP A 119 -15.84 7.48 -8.95
N LEU A 120 -15.19 7.49 -10.14
CA LEU A 120 -14.63 8.70 -10.77
C LEU A 120 -15.17 8.95 -12.19
N SER A 121 -16.13 8.17 -12.69
CA SER A 121 -16.62 8.25 -14.07
C SER A 121 -17.18 9.63 -14.41
N ASP A 122 -17.88 10.28 -13.47
CA ASP A 122 -18.41 11.64 -13.63
C ASP A 122 -17.34 12.75 -13.53
N PHE A 123 -16.12 12.38 -13.18
CA PHE A 123 -14.99 13.30 -12.99
C PHE A 123 -13.94 13.18 -14.08
N ALA A 124 -14.10 12.29 -15.05
CA ALA A 124 -13.05 11.95 -16.04
C ALA A 124 -12.43 13.18 -16.72
N ASP A 125 -13.24 14.15 -17.12
CA ASP A 125 -12.81 15.38 -17.79
C ASP A 125 -12.47 16.54 -16.83
N ARG A 126 -12.63 16.32 -15.50
CA ARG A 126 -12.37 17.37 -14.50
C ARG A 126 -10.88 17.54 -14.25
N PRO A 127 -10.36 18.79 -14.24
CA PRO A 127 -8.98 19.08 -13.86
C PRO A 127 -8.69 18.61 -12.42
N VAL A 128 -7.57 17.89 -12.21
CA VAL A 128 -7.17 17.38 -10.87
C VAL A 128 -6.92 18.49 -9.85
N THR A 129 -6.65 19.72 -10.31
CA THR A 129 -6.49 20.89 -9.45
C THR A 129 -7.78 21.31 -8.76
N GLN A 130 -8.94 20.94 -9.32
CA GLN A 130 -10.28 21.27 -8.80
C GLN A 130 -10.87 20.17 -7.90
N LEU A 131 -10.15 19.07 -7.72
CA LEU A 131 -10.60 17.93 -6.91
C LEU A 131 -10.42 18.20 -5.41
N SER A 132 -11.35 17.66 -4.61
CA SER A 132 -11.19 17.50 -3.17
C SER A 132 -10.03 16.55 -2.82
N GLY A 133 -9.60 16.51 -1.55
CA GLY A 133 -8.58 15.60 -1.08
C GLY A 133 -8.92 14.13 -1.35
N GLY A 134 -10.16 13.72 -1.07
CA GLY A 134 -10.61 12.36 -1.30
C GLY A 134 -10.68 11.98 -2.79
N GLU A 135 -11.15 12.90 -3.66
CA GLU A 135 -11.16 12.68 -5.11
C GLU A 135 -9.75 12.57 -5.69
N LYS A 136 -8.79 13.37 -5.21
CA LYS A 136 -7.36 13.25 -5.56
C LYS A 136 -6.80 11.90 -5.15
N GLN A 137 -7.16 11.43 -3.96
CA GLN A 137 -6.70 10.14 -3.46
C GLN A 137 -7.25 8.97 -4.29
N ARG A 138 -8.54 9.00 -4.63
CA ARG A 138 -9.16 8.03 -5.54
C ARG A 138 -8.53 8.07 -6.94
N THR A 139 -8.20 9.26 -7.46
CA THR A 139 -7.49 9.42 -8.75
C THR A 139 -6.10 8.79 -8.70
N SER A 140 -5.35 8.98 -7.60
CA SER A 140 -4.04 8.36 -7.40
C SER A 140 -4.13 6.82 -7.33
N LEU A 141 -5.16 6.29 -6.65
CA LEU A 141 -5.43 4.85 -6.62
C LEU A 141 -5.76 4.32 -8.03
N ALA A 142 -6.67 5.00 -8.75
CA ALA A 142 -7.07 4.62 -10.10
C ALA A 142 -5.88 4.58 -11.07
N ARG A 143 -4.96 5.55 -10.99
CA ARG A 143 -3.71 5.54 -11.76
C ARG A 143 -2.83 4.33 -11.43
N ALA A 144 -2.68 3.98 -10.15
CA ALA A 144 -1.89 2.81 -9.75
C ALA A 144 -2.57 1.50 -10.20
N LEU A 145 -3.91 1.43 -10.13
CA LEU A 145 -4.69 0.31 -10.65
C LEU A 145 -4.55 0.17 -12.18
N ALA A 146 -4.62 1.29 -12.92
CA ALA A 146 -4.39 1.29 -14.35
C ALA A 146 -3.03 0.70 -14.72
N GLN A 147 -1.98 1.02 -13.95
CA GLN A 147 -0.64 0.49 -14.15
C GLN A 147 -0.57 -1.03 -13.93
N VAL A 148 -1.05 -1.51 -12.79
CA VAL A 148 -0.90 -2.93 -12.43
C VAL A 148 -1.79 -3.83 -13.30
N LEU A 149 -2.98 -3.35 -13.70
CA LEU A 149 -3.93 -4.09 -14.53
C LEU A 149 -3.58 -4.08 -16.03
N SER A 150 -2.85 -3.05 -16.50
CA SER A 150 -2.42 -2.96 -17.91
C SER A 150 -1.02 -3.51 -18.17
N SER A 151 -0.38 -4.12 -17.16
CA SER A 151 0.97 -4.69 -17.33
C SER A 151 0.97 -5.76 -18.44
N PRO A 152 1.93 -5.71 -19.38
CA PRO A 152 1.99 -6.62 -20.53
C PRO A 152 2.25 -8.08 -20.14
N ASN A 153 2.80 -8.32 -18.97
CA ASN A 153 3.12 -9.65 -18.46
C ASN A 153 1.96 -10.18 -17.60
N GLU A 154 0.92 -10.72 -18.22
CA GLU A 154 -0.30 -11.19 -17.53
C GLU A 154 -0.02 -12.29 -16.50
N HIS A 155 0.96 -13.15 -16.75
CA HIS A 155 1.28 -14.30 -15.88
C HIS A 155 2.34 -14.03 -14.81
N ASP A 156 3.05 -12.91 -14.89
CA ASP A 156 4.05 -12.57 -13.89
C ASP A 156 3.37 -12.01 -12.62
N PRO A 157 3.84 -12.42 -11.44
CA PRO A 157 3.35 -11.84 -10.18
C PRO A 157 3.58 -10.34 -10.13
N LYS A 158 2.54 -9.63 -9.74
CA LYS A 158 2.51 -8.17 -9.65
C LYS A 158 2.15 -7.74 -8.23
N PHE A 159 2.51 -6.51 -7.90
CA PHE A 159 2.26 -5.95 -6.59
C PHE A 159 1.71 -4.53 -6.67
N LEU A 160 0.70 -4.26 -5.85
CA LEU A 160 0.12 -2.94 -5.64
C LEU A 160 0.57 -2.41 -4.28
N LEU A 161 1.36 -1.35 -4.28
CA LEU A 161 1.91 -0.70 -3.10
C LEU A 161 1.08 0.55 -2.78
N LEU A 162 0.47 0.60 -1.60
CA LEU A 162 -0.46 1.64 -1.19
C LEU A 162 0.08 2.38 0.05
N ASP A 163 0.45 3.64 -0.10
CA ASP A 163 0.88 4.49 1.02
C ASP A 163 -0.30 5.33 1.52
N GLU A 164 -0.90 4.92 2.64
CA GLU A 164 -2.07 5.54 3.28
C GLU A 164 -3.27 5.71 2.35
N PRO A 165 -3.76 4.63 1.70
CA PRO A 165 -4.79 4.73 0.66
C PRO A 165 -6.15 5.21 1.15
N THR A 166 -6.36 5.25 2.45
CA THR A 166 -7.64 5.62 3.09
C THR A 166 -7.61 6.95 3.83
N ALA A 167 -6.46 7.64 3.84
CA ALA A 167 -6.37 8.97 4.41
C ALA A 167 -7.32 9.93 3.69
N SER A 168 -8.00 10.81 4.42
CA SER A 168 -8.96 11.79 3.88
C SER A 168 -10.18 11.22 3.15
N LEU A 169 -10.45 9.92 3.27
CA LEU A 169 -11.65 9.28 2.73
C LEU A 169 -12.72 9.09 3.81
N ASP A 170 -13.97 9.25 3.43
CA ASP A 170 -15.12 8.84 4.25
C ASP A 170 -15.28 7.32 4.28
N LEU A 171 -16.17 6.82 5.14
CA LEU A 171 -16.37 5.38 5.36
C LEU A 171 -16.79 4.64 4.08
N LYS A 172 -17.60 5.27 3.19
CA LYS A 172 -18.01 4.68 1.91
C LYS A 172 -16.78 4.40 1.05
N HIS A 173 -15.91 5.38 0.90
CA HIS A 173 -14.74 5.28 0.04
C HIS A 173 -13.61 4.45 0.67
N GLN A 174 -13.45 4.46 2.01
CA GLN A 174 -12.56 3.52 2.69
C GLN A 174 -12.97 2.07 2.41
N ARG A 175 -14.27 1.77 2.48
CA ARG A 175 -14.79 0.44 2.14
C ARG A 175 -14.52 0.09 0.68
N ALA A 176 -14.69 1.03 -0.26
CA ALA A 176 -14.39 0.80 -1.67
C ALA A 176 -12.91 0.44 -1.88
N VAL A 177 -11.96 1.08 -1.20
CA VAL A 177 -10.52 0.72 -1.23
C VAL A 177 -10.32 -0.73 -0.78
N VAL A 178 -10.98 -1.17 0.29
CA VAL A 178 -10.92 -2.55 0.78
C VAL A 178 -11.43 -3.54 -0.28
N GLU A 179 -12.60 -3.26 -0.86
CA GLU A 179 -13.24 -4.11 -1.87
C GLU A 179 -12.39 -4.20 -3.15
N ILE A 180 -11.87 -3.08 -3.64
CA ILE A 180 -10.95 -3.02 -4.79
C ILE A 180 -9.69 -3.85 -4.52
N SER A 181 -9.08 -3.69 -3.34
CA SER A 181 -7.87 -4.44 -3.00
C SER A 181 -8.10 -5.94 -2.95
N ARG A 182 -9.27 -6.38 -2.46
CA ARG A 182 -9.66 -7.80 -2.49
C ARG A 182 -9.85 -8.33 -3.91
N GLN A 183 -10.50 -7.55 -4.79
CA GLN A 183 -10.66 -7.93 -6.19
C GLN A 183 -9.30 -8.07 -6.89
N VAL A 184 -8.39 -7.13 -6.66
CA VAL A 184 -7.03 -7.15 -7.21
C VAL A 184 -6.24 -8.36 -6.68
N ALA A 185 -6.36 -8.68 -5.39
CA ALA A 185 -5.70 -9.85 -4.81
C ALA A 185 -6.22 -11.16 -5.41
N GLN A 186 -7.52 -11.26 -5.72
CA GLN A 186 -8.10 -12.42 -6.42
C GLN A 186 -7.54 -12.60 -7.85
N GLU A 187 -7.06 -11.53 -8.49
CA GLU A 187 -6.34 -11.57 -9.77
C GLU A 187 -4.83 -11.92 -9.59
N ASN A 188 -4.44 -12.51 -8.44
CA ASN A 188 -3.06 -12.89 -8.10
C ASN A 188 -2.08 -11.70 -8.03
N ILE A 189 -2.57 -10.51 -7.66
CA ILE A 189 -1.77 -9.32 -7.43
C ILE A 189 -1.61 -9.12 -5.92
N GLY A 190 -0.36 -9.13 -5.43
CA GLY A 190 -0.09 -8.86 -4.01
C GLY A 190 -0.36 -7.40 -3.65
N VAL A 191 -0.99 -7.14 -2.51
CA VAL A 191 -1.28 -5.77 -2.04
C VAL A 191 -0.51 -5.51 -0.75
N ILE A 192 0.29 -4.44 -0.72
CA ILE A 192 1.01 -4.00 0.48
C ILE A 192 0.53 -2.59 0.81
N ALA A 193 -0.17 -2.42 1.93
CA ALA A 193 -0.79 -1.16 2.31
C ALA A 193 -0.27 -0.63 3.65
N VAL A 194 0.22 0.60 3.68
CA VAL A 194 0.46 1.33 4.92
C VAL A 194 -0.86 1.86 5.45
N LEU A 195 -1.23 1.48 6.65
CA LEU A 195 -2.46 1.91 7.30
C LEU A 195 -2.18 2.48 8.70
N HIS A 196 -3.03 3.41 9.15
CA HIS A 196 -3.00 3.95 10.50
C HIS A 196 -4.15 3.42 11.37
N ASP A 197 -5.27 3.09 10.76
CA ASP A 197 -6.43 2.54 11.46
C ASP A 197 -6.26 1.03 11.66
N LEU A 198 -6.11 0.63 12.93
CA LEU A 198 -5.94 -0.77 13.33
C LEU A 198 -7.18 -1.61 13.02
N ASN A 199 -8.37 -1.02 13.17
CA ASN A 199 -9.63 -1.72 12.90
C ASN A 199 -9.86 -1.91 11.40
N LEU A 200 -9.49 -0.90 10.60
CA LEU A 200 -9.52 -1.03 9.15
C LEU A 200 -8.52 -2.09 8.70
N ALA A 201 -7.30 -2.09 9.24
CA ALA A 201 -6.30 -3.11 8.93
C ALA A 201 -6.79 -4.52 9.27
N ALA A 202 -7.45 -4.69 10.42
CA ALA A 202 -8.04 -5.97 10.82
C ALA A 202 -9.16 -6.45 9.90
N ALA A 203 -9.91 -5.53 9.28
CA ALA A 203 -10.95 -5.83 8.31
C ALA A 203 -10.42 -6.02 6.88
N PHE A 204 -9.23 -5.50 6.59
CA PHE A 204 -8.64 -5.37 5.26
C PHE A 204 -7.66 -6.51 4.93
N ALA A 205 -6.76 -6.84 5.85
CA ALA A 205 -5.56 -7.62 5.57
C ALA A 205 -5.74 -9.12 5.85
N ASP A 206 -5.03 -9.94 5.07
CA ASP A 206 -4.82 -11.35 5.36
C ASP A 206 -3.68 -11.50 6.39
N ARG A 207 -2.65 -10.66 6.26
CA ARG A 207 -1.50 -10.63 7.15
C ARG A 207 -1.14 -9.20 7.56
N VAL A 208 -0.63 -9.07 8.77
CA VAL A 208 -0.23 -7.80 9.36
C VAL A 208 1.25 -7.82 9.71
N VAL A 209 1.92 -6.72 9.42
CA VAL A 209 3.30 -6.43 9.84
C VAL A 209 3.26 -5.19 10.74
N VAL A 210 3.66 -5.32 11.98
CA VAL A 210 3.77 -4.20 12.93
C VAL A 210 5.22 -3.78 13.02
N MET A 211 5.47 -2.49 12.83
CA MET A 211 6.80 -1.89 12.86
C MET A 211 6.90 -0.84 13.97
N ALA A 212 8.06 -0.80 14.63
CA ALA A 212 8.47 0.30 15.51
C ALA A 212 9.98 0.55 15.34
N ASP A 213 10.41 1.80 15.41
CA ASP A 213 11.82 2.21 15.34
C ASP A 213 12.62 1.56 14.20
N GLY A 214 12.00 1.41 13.03
CA GLY A 214 12.61 0.81 11.84
C GLY A 214 12.82 -0.70 11.90
N ARG A 215 12.19 -1.39 12.84
CA ARG A 215 12.24 -2.85 13.04
C ARG A 215 10.85 -3.46 12.93
N ILE A 216 10.82 -4.76 12.74
CA ILE A 216 9.59 -5.55 12.79
C ILE A 216 9.39 -6.03 14.22
N GLU A 217 8.24 -5.70 14.81
CA GLU A 217 7.83 -6.11 16.14
C GLU A 217 6.84 -7.29 16.12
N GLY A 218 6.16 -7.48 14.99
CA GLY A 218 5.24 -8.59 14.81
C GLY A 218 4.86 -8.83 13.36
N VAL A 219 4.76 -10.09 12.97
CA VAL A 219 4.30 -10.55 11.65
C VAL A 219 3.41 -11.76 11.83
N GLY A 220 2.27 -11.79 11.16
CA GLY A 220 1.37 -12.94 11.19
C GLY A 220 -0.03 -12.59 10.71
N SER A 221 -0.97 -13.50 10.89
CA SER A 221 -2.38 -13.23 10.67
C SER A 221 -2.89 -12.10 11.57
N VAL A 222 -3.98 -11.49 11.18
CA VAL A 222 -4.63 -10.43 11.97
C VAL A 222 -4.80 -10.84 13.45
N ASN A 223 -5.28 -12.07 13.70
CA ASN A 223 -5.54 -12.56 15.06
C ASN A 223 -4.26 -12.86 15.86
N GLU A 224 -3.14 -13.15 15.20
CA GLU A 224 -1.86 -13.39 15.86
C GLU A 224 -1.17 -12.09 16.26
N VAL A 225 -1.35 -11.04 15.49
CA VAL A 225 -0.58 -9.79 15.63
C VAL A 225 -1.39 -8.69 16.32
N VAL A 226 -2.69 -8.56 16.02
CA VAL A 226 -3.55 -7.53 16.64
C VAL A 226 -3.93 -7.98 18.04
N ARG A 227 -2.96 -7.89 18.96
CA ARG A 227 -3.10 -8.26 20.39
C ARG A 227 -2.70 -7.10 21.29
N GLU A 228 -3.41 -6.98 22.38
CA GLU A 228 -3.25 -5.90 23.36
C GLU A 228 -1.80 -5.72 23.85
N PRO A 229 -1.05 -6.77 24.27
CA PRO A 229 0.31 -6.59 24.76
C PRO A 229 1.26 -5.98 23.72
N LEU A 230 1.20 -6.45 22.46
CA LEU A 230 2.03 -5.95 21.37
C LEU A 230 1.66 -4.52 21.03
N LEU A 231 0.36 -4.26 20.84
CA LEU A 231 -0.10 -2.93 20.44
C LEU A 231 0.16 -1.88 21.52
N ARG A 232 -0.06 -2.20 22.80
CA ARG A 232 0.30 -1.31 23.92
C ARG A 232 1.79 -0.97 23.93
N SER A 233 2.66 -1.96 23.73
CA SER A 233 4.10 -1.74 23.68
C SER A 233 4.52 -0.87 22.50
N VAL A 234 3.96 -1.12 21.30
CA VAL A 234 4.35 -0.42 20.07
C VAL A 234 3.80 0.99 19.99
N TYR A 235 2.55 1.21 20.43
CA TYR A 235 1.89 2.52 20.35
C TYR A 235 2.02 3.37 21.60
N ASP A 236 2.62 2.81 22.68
CA ASP A 236 2.77 3.46 23.97
C ASP A 236 1.44 4.11 24.47
N THR A 237 0.35 3.35 24.32
CA THR A 237 -1.00 3.87 24.57
C THR A 237 -1.86 2.79 25.21
N PRO A 238 -2.61 3.13 26.28
CA PRO A 238 -3.61 2.22 26.84
C PRO A 238 -4.70 1.92 25.80
N LEU A 239 -4.90 0.65 25.52
CA LEU A 239 -5.91 0.16 24.61
C LEU A 239 -6.38 -1.24 25.03
N THR A 240 -7.58 -1.60 24.62
CA THR A 240 -8.15 -2.92 24.81
C THR A 240 -8.46 -3.57 23.46
N VAL A 241 -8.20 -4.87 23.34
CA VAL A 241 -8.54 -5.66 22.16
C VAL A 241 -9.62 -6.67 22.51
N PHE A 242 -10.75 -6.61 21.85
CA PHE A 242 -11.81 -7.61 21.95
C PHE A 242 -12.17 -8.17 20.56
N HIS A 243 -12.89 -9.29 20.51
CA HIS A 243 -13.24 -9.92 19.25
C HIS A 243 -14.73 -9.83 18.98
N LYS A 244 -15.09 -9.41 17.76
CA LYS A 244 -16.46 -9.46 17.26
C LYS A 244 -16.50 -10.31 15.99
N ASN A 245 -17.24 -11.42 16.03
CA ASN A 245 -17.31 -12.38 14.93
C ASN A 245 -15.93 -12.89 14.46
N GLY A 246 -14.99 -13.10 15.40
CA GLY A 246 -13.64 -13.58 15.11
C GLY A 246 -12.67 -12.52 14.61
N VAL A 247 -13.10 -11.27 14.41
CA VAL A 247 -12.25 -10.14 14.01
C VAL A 247 -11.86 -9.33 15.24
N PRO A 248 -10.57 -9.03 15.49
CA PRO A 248 -10.17 -8.19 16.59
C PRO A 248 -10.58 -6.72 16.35
N ILE A 249 -11.07 -6.11 17.40
CA ILE A 249 -11.42 -4.67 17.44
C ILE A 249 -10.61 -4.03 18.54
N VAL A 250 -9.92 -2.95 18.16
CA VAL A 250 -9.08 -2.16 19.05
C VAL A 250 -9.85 -0.92 19.50
N LEU A 251 -9.94 -0.73 20.82
CA LEU A 251 -10.47 0.49 21.43
C LEU A 251 -9.39 1.17 22.25
N LEU A 252 -9.33 2.49 22.18
CA LEU A 252 -8.53 3.27 23.10
C LEU A 252 -9.24 3.30 24.45
N ASP A 253 -8.50 3.00 25.51
CA ASP A 253 -9.03 3.13 26.87
C ASP A 253 -9.31 4.62 27.16
N ALA A 254 -10.40 4.91 27.84
CA ALA A 254 -10.68 6.28 28.26
C ALA A 254 -9.52 6.77 29.14
N ALA A 255 -9.06 8.00 28.91
CA ALA A 255 -8.11 8.62 29.81
C ALA A 255 -8.71 8.61 31.21
N SER A 256 -8.01 8.01 32.18
CA SER A 256 -8.40 8.12 33.58
C SER A 256 -8.39 9.59 33.96
N PRO A 257 -9.44 10.11 34.63
CA PRO A 257 -9.55 11.50 35.02
C PRO A 257 -8.44 11.93 35.96
#